data_51dbb6c71dbe5307872ae9567e0677a5
#
_entry.id   51dbb6c71dbe5307872ae9567e0677a5
#
_cell.length_a   1.000
_cell.length_b   1.000
_cell.length_c   1.000
_cell.angle_alpha   90.00
_cell.angle_beta   90.00
_cell.angle_gamma   90.00
#
_symmetry.space_group_name_H-M   'P 1'
#
loop_
_entity.id
_entity.type
_entity.pdbx_description
1 polymer ?
#
loop_
_entity_poly.entity_id
_entity_poly.type
_entity_poly.pdbx_seq_one_letter_code
_entity_poly.pdbx_strand_id
1 'polypeptide(L)'
;MKKSLILAIIGMAMSMSVYAQVQFARFKFYVADIMNFNHLQLETKFIVKSDRNLNYVHVYLTPVNSVGDAIGVLNGNAKYSKYQHIYATGPFESKKSYTKHFDPYYIEGKRPAPFPYKVIVDYMGGGSDTILITKDNIKTYFPCLKWIDVEYKSSF
;
A
#
# COMPACT_ATOMS: atom_id res chain seq x y z
N MET A 1 52.90 19.15 -26.42
CA MET A 1 51.55 18.59 -26.71
C MET A 1 51.03 17.94 -25.44
N LYS A 2 50.14 18.61 -24.71
CA LYS A 2 49.50 18.06 -23.50
C LYS A 2 48.19 17.42 -23.96
N LYS A 3 48.13 16.09 -23.92
CA LYS A 3 46.92 15.35 -24.16
C LYS A 3 46.03 15.48 -22.91
N SER A 4 45.01 16.30 -23.00
CA SER A 4 43.93 16.35 -21.99
C SER A 4 43.20 15.02 -21.96
N LEU A 5 43.41 14.29 -20.91
CA LEU A 5 42.64 13.10 -20.59
C LEU A 5 41.27 13.60 -20.10
N ILE A 6 40.32 13.69 -21.01
CA ILE A 6 38.91 13.91 -20.64
C ILE A 6 38.46 12.60 -20.00
N LEU A 7 38.46 12.59 -18.67
CA LEU A 7 37.86 11.53 -17.90
C LEU A 7 36.34 11.69 -18.08
N ALA A 8 35.80 10.98 -19.04
CA ALA A 8 34.37 10.78 -19.16
C ALA A 8 33.93 9.98 -17.91
N ILE A 9 33.57 10.70 -16.87
CA ILE A 9 32.74 10.15 -15.81
C ILE A 9 31.37 9.89 -16.46
N ILE A 10 31.30 8.74 -17.13
CA ILE A 10 30.02 8.14 -17.44
C ILE A 10 29.41 7.86 -16.09
N GLY A 11 28.58 8.80 -15.64
CA GLY A 11 27.67 8.54 -14.56
C GLY A 11 26.86 7.33 -14.97
N MET A 12 27.27 6.16 -14.52
CA MET A 12 26.35 5.05 -14.38
C MET A 12 25.28 5.56 -13.42
N ALA A 13 24.25 6.19 -13.99
CA ALA A 13 22.95 6.14 -13.40
C ALA A 13 22.66 4.65 -13.30
N MET A 14 23.11 4.03 -12.20
CA MET A 14 22.54 2.79 -11.76
C MET A 14 21.05 3.13 -11.68
N SER A 15 20.30 2.73 -12.69
CA SER A 15 18.89 2.52 -12.57
C SER A 15 18.79 1.51 -11.43
N MET A 16 18.71 2.02 -10.20
CA MET A 16 18.25 1.23 -9.08
C MET A 16 16.87 0.79 -9.52
N SER A 17 16.81 -0.39 -10.13
CA SER A 17 15.55 -1.07 -10.31
C SER A 17 14.98 -1.12 -8.90
N VAL A 18 13.96 -0.29 -8.64
CA VAL A 18 13.26 -0.26 -7.37
C VAL A 18 12.57 -1.60 -7.28
N TYR A 19 13.33 -2.60 -6.82
CA TYR A 19 12.75 -3.90 -6.56
C TYR A 19 11.74 -3.69 -5.44
N ALA A 20 10.49 -3.99 -5.77
CA ALA A 20 9.44 -3.93 -4.77
C ALA A 20 9.88 -4.76 -3.56
N GLN A 21 9.94 -4.15 -2.38
CA GLN A 21 10.25 -4.86 -1.13
C GLN A 21 9.14 -5.85 -0.78
N VAL A 22 7.92 -5.51 -1.17
CA VAL A 22 6.71 -6.30 -1.01
C VAL A 22 5.83 -6.12 -2.24
N GLN A 23 5.11 -7.18 -2.64
CA GLN A 23 4.16 -7.13 -3.76
C GLN A 23 2.84 -7.75 -3.31
N PHE A 24 1.75 -7.02 -3.45
CA PHE A 24 0.41 -7.47 -3.11
C PHE A 24 -0.23 -8.15 -4.31
N ALA A 25 -0.06 -9.47 -4.41
CA ALA A 25 -0.61 -10.29 -5.49
C ALA A 25 -2.15 -10.39 -5.43
N ARG A 26 -2.74 -10.22 -4.24
CA ARG A 26 -4.18 -10.12 -4.03
C ARG A 26 -4.46 -8.97 -3.07
N PHE A 27 -5.47 -8.19 -3.42
CA PHE A 27 -5.99 -7.10 -2.62
C PHE A 27 -7.49 -7.04 -2.92
N LYS A 28 -8.27 -7.83 -2.17
CA LYS A 28 -9.71 -7.96 -2.37
C LYS A 28 -10.44 -7.47 -1.14
N PHE A 29 -11.51 -6.74 -1.37
CA PHE A 29 -12.40 -6.32 -0.31
C PHE A 29 -13.82 -6.83 -0.60
N TYR A 30 -14.55 -7.09 0.46
CA TYR A 30 -15.95 -7.47 0.44
C TYR A 30 -16.63 -6.91 1.67
N VAL A 31 -17.94 -6.76 1.55
CA VAL A 31 -18.77 -6.26 2.66
C VAL A 31 -19.35 -7.47 3.36
N ALA A 32 -19.06 -7.59 4.64
CA ALA A 32 -19.70 -8.55 5.52
C ALA A 32 -20.73 -7.84 6.39
N ASP A 33 -21.93 -8.41 6.50
CA ASP A 33 -22.92 -7.99 7.48
C ASP A 33 -22.64 -8.73 8.79
N ILE A 34 -22.16 -7.99 9.77
CA ILE A 34 -21.89 -8.52 11.11
C ILE A 34 -22.76 -7.75 12.09
N MET A 35 -23.74 -8.42 12.70
CA MET A 35 -24.64 -7.83 13.71
C MET A 35 -25.35 -6.55 13.22
N ASN A 36 -25.87 -6.55 11.99
CA ASN A 36 -26.53 -5.41 11.33
C ASN A 36 -25.62 -4.21 11.01
N PHE A 37 -24.31 -4.39 11.08
CA PHE A 37 -23.35 -3.40 10.62
C PHE A 37 -22.59 -3.94 9.42
N ASN A 38 -22.53 -3.13 8.38
CA ASN A 38 -21.70 -3.46 7.21
C ASN A 38 -20.25 -3.18 7.53
N HIS A 39 -19.44 -4.24 7.62
CA HIS A 39 -18.01 -4.16 7.76
C HIS A 39 -17.34 -4.33 6.41
N LEU A 40 -16.36 -3.50 6.12
CA LEU A 40 -15.45 -3.79 5.03
C LEU A 40 -14.38 -4.77 5.53
N GLN A 41 -14.34 -5.93 4.90
CA GLN A 41 -13.27 -6.90 5.10
C GLN A 41 -12.30 -6.83 3.92
N LEU A 42 -11.02 -6.86 4.21
CA LEU A 42 -9.95 -6.81 3.23
C LEU A 42 -9.07 -8.06 3.35
N GLU A 43 -9.05 -8.84 2.29
CA GLU A 43 -8.11 -9.96 2.13
C GLU A 43 -6.93 -9.51 1.29
N THR A 44 -5.74 -9.68 1.82
CA THR A 44 -4.50 -9.41 1.09
C THR A 44 -3.65 -10.68 0.99
N LYS A 45 -3.04 -10.90 -0.16
CA LYS A 45 -1.93 -11.83 -0.31
C LYS A 45 -0.73 -11.05 -0.80
N PHE A 46 0.33 -10.99 0.02
CA PHE A 46 1.56 -10.33 -0.37
C PHE A 46 2.74 -11.30 -0.39
N ILE A 47 3.72 -10.94 -1.21
CA ILE A 47 4.97 -11.67 -1.39
C ILE A 47 6.09 -10.75 -0.92
N VAL A 48 6.93 -11.24 -0.03
CA VAL A 48 8.16 -10.54 0.38
C VAL A 48 9.18 -10.67 -0.75
N LYS A 49 9.48 -9.56 -1.41
CA LYS A 49 10.46 -9.49 -2.51
C LYS A 49 11.85 -9.09 -2.01
N SER A 50 11.92 -8.45 -0.85
CA SER A 50 13.17 -8.12 -0.17
C SER A 50 14.03 -9.35 0.09
N ASP A 51 15.34 -9.17 0.14
CA ASP A 51 16.31 -10.19 0.59
C ASP A 51 16.40 -10.24 2.13
N ARG A 52 15.76 -9.29 2.81
CA ARG A 52 15.66 -9.22 4.27
C ARG A 52 14.28 -9.66 4.73
N ASN A 53 14.21 -10.31 5.88
CA ASN A 53 12.95 -10.61 6.55
C ASN A 53 12.29 -9.33 7.05
N LEU A 54 10.96 -9.28 7.00
CA LEU A 54 10.18 -8.14 7.47
C LEU A 54 9.58 -8.44 8.85
N ASN A 55 9.55 -7.40 9.68
CA ASN A 55 8.88 -7.43 10.98
C ASN A 55 7.43 -6.94 10.86
N TYR A 56 7.22 -5.85 10.12
CA TYR A 56 5.89 -5.29 9.86
C TYR A 56 5.71 -4.92 8.40
N VAL A 57 4.47 -5.04 7.95
CA VAL A 57 4.02 -4.50 6.66
C VAL A 57 2.81 -3.61 6.95
N HIS A 58 2.96 -2.31 6.74
CA HIS A 58 1.93 -1.30 6.92
C HIS A 58 1.37 -0.88 5.58
N VAL A 59 0.06 -0.80 5.46
CA VAL A 59 -0.62 -0.25 4.28
C VAL A 59 -1.55 0.87 4.72
N TYR A 60 -1.37 2.01 4.11
CA TYR A 60 -2.21 3.18 4.32
C TYR A 60 -3.17 3.31 3.16
N LEU A 61 -4.45 3.44 3.48
CA LEU A 61 -5.57 3.37 2.56
C LEU A 61 -6.36 4.67 2.58
N THR A 62 -6.89 5.05 1.43
CA THR A 62 -7.93 6.07 1.31
C THR A 62 -9.20 5.38 0.82
N PRO A 63 -10.30 5.44 1.55
CA PRO A 63 -11.60 4.99 1.05
C PRO A 63 -12.06 5.89 -0.09
N VAL A 64 -12.43 5.30 -1.23
CA VAL A 64 -12.88 6.03 -2.41
C VAL A 64 -14.25 5.52 -2.86
N ASN A 65 -15.07 6.40 -3.41
CA ASN A 65 -16.32 6.03 -4.05
C ASN A 65 -16.07 5.49 -5.48
N SER A 66 -17.14 5.14 -6.19
CA SER A 66 -17.05 4.55 -7.53
C SER A 66 -16.47 5.48 -8.60
N VAL A 67 -16.40 6.78 -8.33
CA VAL A 67 -15.84 7.80 -9.25
C VAL A 67 -14.47 8.31 -8.83
N GLY A 68 -13.88 7.78 -7.73
CA GLY A 68 -12.54 8.12 -7.26
C GLY A 68 -12.47 9.20 -6.19
N ASP A 69 -13.60 9.78 -5.75
CA ASP A 69 -13.56 10.76 -4.66
C ASP A 69 -13.19 10.09 -3.34
N ALA A 70 -12.26 10.70 -2.60
CA ALA A 70 -11.97 10.29 -1.23
C ALA A 70 -13.18 10.59 -0.33
N ILE A 71 -13.65 9.58 0.38
CA ILE A 71 -14.79 9.69 1.30
C ILE A 71 -14.36 9.38 2.72
N GLY A 72 -15.01 10.03 3.69
CA GLY A 72 -14.84 9.70 5.10
C GLY A 72 -15.58 8.42 5.44
N VAL A 73 -14.95 7.57 6.23
CA VAL A 73 -15.55 6.36 6.81
C VAL A 73 -15.33 6.36 8.32
N LEU A 74 -16.25 5.74 9.05
CA LEU A 74 -16.09 5.56 10.48
C LEU A 74 -14.95 4.57 10.75
N ASN A 75 -13.99 5.00 11.52
CA ASN A 75 -12.99 4.10 12.10
C ASN A 75 -13.51 3.56 13.46
N GLY A 76 -12.84 2.56 14.03
CA GLY A 76 -13.21 1.95 15.30
C GLY A 76 -13.33 2.90 16.50
N ASN A 77 -12.95 4.17 16.35
CA ASN A 77 -13.08 5.23 17.37
C ASN A 77 -14.28 6.16 17.09
N ALA A 78 -15.22 5.77 16.24
CA ALA A 78 -16.40 6.56 15.83
C ALA A 78 -16.04 7.94 15.24
N LYS A 79 -14.86 8.07 14.63
CA LYS A 79 -14.43 9.27 13.91
C LYS A 79 -14.42 9.02 12.41
N TYR A 80 -14.94 9.98 11.64
CA TYR A 80 -14.78 9.97 10.20
C TYR A 80 -13.33 10.26 9.83
N SER A 81 -12.75 9.42 8.98
CA SER A 81 -11.41 9.62 8.46
C SER A 81 -11.35 9.26 6.98
N LYS A 82 -10.65 10.07 6.21
CA LYS A 82 -10.28 9.77 4.82
C LYS A 82 -9.02 8.88 4.73
N TYR A 83 -8.39 8.58 5.87
CA TYR A 83 -7.17 7.80 5.95
C TYR A 83 -7.36 6.63 6.89
N GLN A 84 -7.01 5.47 6.42
CA GLN A 84 -7.05 4.23 7.17
C GLN A 84 -5.67 3.60 7.17
N HIS A 85 -5.34 2.92 8.24
CA HIS A 85 -4.07 2.23 8.41
C HIS A 85 -4.32 0.79 8.83
N ILE A 86 -3.81 -0.13 8.07
CA ILE A 86 -3.76 -1.55 8.41
C ILE A 86 -2.31 -2.00 8.49
N TYR A 87 -2.04 -2.98 9.32
CA TYR A 87 -0.70 -3.55 9.40
C TYR A 87 -0.75 -5.04 9.71
N ALA A 88 0.24 -5.74 9.20
CA ALA A 88 0.50 -7.14 9.51
C ALA A 88 1.80 -7.26 10.30
N THR A 89 1.75 -8.06 11.38
CA THR A 89 2.92 -8.39 12.20
C THR A 89 3.51 -9.72 11.73
N GLY A 90 4.83 -9.71 11.52
CA GLY A 90 5.61 -10.86 11.11
C GLY A 90 6.01 -11.80 12.28
N PRO A 91 7.06 -12.54 12.12
CA PRO A 91 8.10 -12.43 11.08
C PRO A 91 7.62 -12.87 9.69
N PHE A 92 7.99 -12.11 8.66
CA PHE A 92 7.75 -12.46 7.26
C PHE A 92 9.10 -12.74 6.60
N GLU A 93 9.29 -14.00 6.24
CA GLU A 93 10.55 -14.44 5.64
C GLU A 93 10.67 -13.95 4.19
N SER A 94 11.91 -13.63 3.82
CA SER A 94 12.28 -13.28 2.45
C SER A 94 11.77 -14.31 1.45
N LYS A 95 11.28 -13.83 0.30
CA LYS A 95 10.78 -14.62 -0.84
C LYS A 95 9.56 -15.49 -0.55
N LYS A 96 8.95 -15.39 0.64
CA LYS A 96 7.71 -16.11 0.98
C LYS A 96 6.47 -15.26 0.76
N SER A 97 5.32 -15.91 0.67
CA SER A 97 4.01 -15.26 0.54
C SER A 97 3.14 -15.49 1.77
N TYR A 98 2.31 -14.49 2.09
CA TYR A 98 1.45 -14.47 3.26
C TYR A 98 0.06 -13.97 2.90
N THR A 99 -0.96 -14.59 3.47
CA THR A 99 -2.35 -14.11 3.38
C THR A 99 -2.75 -13.52 4.72
N LYS A 100 -3.34 -12.33 4.70
CA LYS A 100 -3.84 -11.62 5.89
C LYS A 100 -5.24 -11.08 5.62
N HIS A 101 -6.05 -11.05 6.67
CA HIS A 101 -7.40 -10.52 6.67
C HIS A 101 -7.44 -9.33 7.63
N PHE A 102 -8.14 -8.27 7.22
CA PHE A 102 -8.27 -7.04 7.97
C PHE A 102 -9.71 -6.55 7.93
N ASP A 103 -10.15 -5.89 9.00
CA ASP A 103 -11.41 -5.18 9.09
C ASP A 103 -11.12 -3.68 9.27
N PRO A 104 -10.78 -2.97 8.16
CA PRO A 104 -10.22 -1.63 8.27
C PRO A 104 -11.22 -0.58 8.74
N TYR A 105 -12.53 -0.73 8.46
CA TYR A 105 -13.56 0.23 8.87
C TYR A 105 -14.98 -0.27 8.71
N TYR A 106 -15.92 0.43 9.35
CA TYR A 106 -17.35 0.25 9.17
C TYR A 106 -17.85 1.05 7.96
N ILE A 107 -18.87 0.54 7.29
CA ILE A 107 -19.50 1.20 6.15
C ILE A 107 -20.90 1.64 6.54
N GLU A 108 -21.15 2.94 6.45
CA GLU A 108 -22.48 3.52 6.49
C GLU A 108 -22.91 3.87 5.06
N GLY A 109 -23.88 3.13 4.50
CA GLY A 109 -24.51 3.42 3.22
C GLY A 109 -23.70 3.03 1.98
N LYS A 110 -22.92 3.93 1.40
CA LYS A 110 -22.15 3.69 0.17
C LYS A 110 -20.97 2.76 0.43
N ARG A 111 -20.71 1.86 -0.50
CA ARG A 111 -19.60 0.88 -0.43
C ARG A 111 -18.30 1.50 -0.95
N PRO A 112 -17.43 2.06 -0.09
CA PRO A 112 -16.14 2.60 -0.53
C PRO A 112 -15.15 1.48 -0.82
N ALA A 113 -14.32 1.70 -1.84
CA ALA A 113 -13.18 0.84 -2.12
C ALA A 113 -11.95 1.34 -1.37
N PRO A 114 -11.20 0.51 -0.65
CA PRO A 114 -9.93 0.90 -0.05
C PRO A 114 -8.87 1.04 -1.15
N PHE A 115 -8.31 2.23 -1.31
CA PHE A 115 -7.26 2.50 -2.29
C PHE A 115 -5.93 2.76 -1.57
N PRO A 116 -4.87 1.99 -1.85
CA PRO A 116 -3.58 2.16 -1.18
C PRO A 116 -2.86 3.40 -1.71
N TYR A 117 -2.35 4.25 -0.81
CA TYR A 117 -1.53 5.41 -1.18
C TYR A 117 -0.11 5.37 -0.61
N LYS A 118 0.13 4.54 0.41
CA LYS A 118 1.45 4.40 1.01
C LYS A 118 1.62 3.00 1.61
N VAL A 119 2.81 2.45 1.47
CA VAL A 119 3.25 1.22 2.13
C VAL A 119 4.50 1.53 2.93
N ILE A 120 4.61 1.00 4.14
CA ILE A 120 5.84 0.99 4.92
C ILE A 120 6.17 -0.46 5.25
N VAL A 121 7.42 -0.83 5.08
CA VAL A 121 7.95 -2.13 5.51
C VAL A 121 9.03 -1.92 6.55
N ASP A 122 8.92 -2.60 7.68
CA ASP A 122 9.92 -2.59 8.72
C ASP A 122 10.70 -3.90 8.68
N TYR A 123 12.00 -3.80 8.72
CA TYR A 123 12.89 -4.96 8.62
C TYR A 123 13.22 -5.55 9.97
N MET A 124 13.34 -6.87 10.02
CA MET A 124 13.96 -7.54 11.15
C MET A 124 15.45 -7.13 11.22
N GLY A 125 15.87 -6.67 12.38
CA GLY A 125 17.22 -6.11 12.57
C GLY A 125 17.29 -4.58 12.37
N GLY A 126 16.14 -3.92 12.14
CA GLY A 126 16.02 -2.46 12.10
C GLY A 126 16.02 -1.86 10.70
N GLY A 127 15.56 -0.62 10.66
CA GLY A 127 15.34 0.15 9.42
C GLY A 127 13.96 -0.10 8.80
N SER A 128 13.52 0.85 8.01
CA SER A 128 12.25 0.79 7.29
C SER A 128 12.34 1.45 5.94
N ASP A 129 11.51 1.00 4.99
CA ASP A 129 11.31 1.67 3.71
C ASP A 129 9.89 2.19 3.61
N THR A 130 9.77 3.43 3.15
CA THR A 130 8.47 4.07 2.87
C THR A 130 8.29 4.20 1.37
N ILE A 131 7.18 3.64 0.88
CA ILE A 131 6.82 3.61 -0.53
C ILE A 131 5.53 4.40 -0.71
N LEU A 132 5.58 5.49 -1.46
CA LEU A 132 4.38 6.18 -1.93
C LEU A 132 3.87 5.46 -3.19
N ILE A 133 2.58 5.15 -3.20
CA ILE A 133 1.95 4.50 -4.34
C ILE A 133 1.47 5.57 -5.31
N THR A 134 1.95 5.48 -6.52
CA THR A 134 1.69 6.41 -7.61
C THR A 134 1.18 5.66 -8.84
N LYS A 135 0.72 6.39 -9.84
CA LYS A 135 0.30 5.83 -11.13
C LYS A 135 1.41 5.00 -11.79
N ASP A 136 2.66 5.43 -11.63
CA ASP A 136 3.81 4.80 -12.29
C ASP A 136 4.24 3.50 -11.60
N ASN A 137 4.03 3.37 -10.29
CA ASN A 137 4.51 2.23 -9.53
C ASN A 137 3.42 1.28 -8.99
N ILE A 138 2.14 1.63 -9.14
CA ILE A 138 1.05 0.81 -8.59
C ILE A 138 1.11 -0.63 -9.07
N LYS A 139 1.46 -0.85 -10.33
CA LYS A 139 1.54 -2.21 -10.89
C LYS A 139 2.71 -3.02 -10.34
N THR A 140 3.75 -2.37 -9.86
CA THR A 140 4.88 -3.00 -9.20
C THR A 140 4.49 -3.55 -7.84
N TYR A 141 3.74 -2.75 -7.06
CA TYR A 141 3.35 -3.10 -5.69
C TYR A 141 1.98 -3.79 -5.60
N PHE A 142 1.03 -3.38 -6.44
CA PHE A 142 -0.35 -3.89 -6.48
C PHE A 142 -0.74 -4.26 -7.93
N PRO A 143 -0.16 -5.32 -8.52
CA PRO A 143 -0.47 -5.72 -9.90
C PRO A 143 -1.95 -6.05 -10.12
N CYS A 144 -2.67 -6.41 -9.05
CA CYS A 144 -4.11 -6.70 -9.06
C CYS A 144 -5.00 -5.46 -9.12
N LEU A 145 -4.48 -4.24 -8.86
CA LEU A 145 -5.25 -3.01 -8.86
C LEU A 145 -5.06 -2.22 -10.15
N LYS A 146 -6.09 -1.42 -10.49
CA LYS A 146 -5.99 -0.34 -11.47
C LYS A 146 -5.76 0.97 -10.74
N TRP A 147 -5.04 1.90 -11.38
CA TRP A 147 -4.90 3.25 -10.84
C TRP A 147 -6.24 3.97 -10.82
N ILE A 148 -6.48 4.74 -9.77
CA ILE A 148 -7.60 5.65 -9.62
C ILE A 148 -7.02 7.00 -9.24
N ASP A 149 -7.37 8.06 -9.98
CA ASP A 149 -7.04 9.42 -9.59
C ASP A 149 -7.94 9.82 -8.43
N VAL A 150 -7.36 9.88 -7.23
CA VAL A 150 -8.13 10.15 -6.00
C VAL A 150 -8.30 11.65 -5.83
N GLU A 151 -9.55 12.12 -5.85
CA GLU A 151 -9.88 13.51 -5.61
C GLU A 151 -10.23 13.75 -4.13
N TYR A 152 -9.49 14.64 -3.49
CA TYR A 152 -9.75 15.09 -2.12
C TYR A 152 -10.61 16.36 -2.16
N LYS A 153 -11.92 16.21 -2.31
CA LYS A 153 -12.82 17.37 -2.23
C LYS A 153 -12.78 17.96 -0.82
N SER A 154 -12.60 19.27 -0.74
CA SER A 154 -12.39 20.03 0.50
C SER A 154 -13.68 20.29 1.32
N SER A 155 -14.71 19.51 1.12
CA SER A 155 -16.00 19.70 1.79
C SER A 155 -16.16 18.76 2.98
N PHE A 156 -15.75 19.25 4.14
CA PHE A 156 -16.40 19.04 5.44
C PHE A 156 -16.24 20.30 6.27
#